data_b4498c6dd9791e20d90747a3120374e0
#
_entry.id   b4498c6dd9791e20d90747a3120374e0
#
_cell.length_a   1.000
_cell.length_b   1.000
_cell.length_c   1.000
_cell.angle_alpha   90.00
_cell.angle_beta   90.00
_cell.angle_gamma   90.00
#
_symmetry.space_group_name_H-M   'P 1'
#
loop_
_entity.id
_entity.type
_entity.pdbx_description
1 polymer ?
#
loop_
_entity_poly.entity_id
_entity_poly.type
_entity_poly.pdbx_seq_one_letter_code
_entity_poly.pdbx_strand_id
1 'polypeptide(L)'
;MNAATVRSGATDRSAQVLAVGAPRTRPFDLAEVRWASAALGLFLLGLAAQLAGAPAWSWWALYLACYAAGGWEPALAGLQALREKTLDVDLLMVVAAIGAAAIGQITDGALLIVIFATSGALEAWATARTEDSVRGLLDLAPDSATLLDADGTERTIAAADLEVGDMIRVRPGERIAADGTVIDGASEVDQATITGEPLPVDKHVGDTVFAGTLNGTGALTIHADRPAADSVVARIAAMVTQASQTKARAQLFIEKVEQRYSIGMVISTLAVFAIPLLFGAELRSALLRAMTFMIVASPCAVVLATMPPLLAAIANAGRRGVLVKSAVVMENLSTIDTVAFDKTGTITSGRPALAAAEPFAPGPDLDADALVGMAAAVEKLSEHPLAAAIVDAARARDRGAHGHRLRRRPR
;
A
#
# COMPACT_ATOMS: atom_id res chain seq x y z
N MET A 1 -10.95 -6.41 -48.36
CA MET A 1 -10.36 -7.38 -47.44
C MET A 1 -10.24 -6.69 -46.08
N ASN A 2 -11.26 -6.83 -45.24
CA ASN A 2 -11.35 -6.17 -43.94
C ASN A 2 -10.95 -7.16 -42.82
N ALA A 3 -9.85 -6.86 -42.17
CA ALA A 3 -9.48 -7.54 -40.91
C ALA A 3 -10.22 -6.86 -39.76
N ALA A 4 -11.17 -7.57 -39.16
CA ALA A 4 -11.91 -7.12 -38.01
C ALA A 4 -11.01 -7.26 -36.75
N THR A 5 -10.67 -6.13 -36.17
CA THR A 5 -9.97 -6.02 -34.88
C THR A 5 -10.97 -6.37 -33.75
N VAL A 6 -10.85 -7.55 -33.18
CA VAL A 6 -11.54 -7.90 -31.93
C VAL A 6 -10.83 -7.17 -30.78
N ARG A 7 -11.41 -6.09 -30.30
CA ARG A 7 -10.99 -5.41 -29.06
C ARG A 7 -11.30 -6.32 -27.86
N SER A 8 -10.25 -6.72 -27.17
CA SER A 8 -10.30 -7.38 -25.87
C SER A 8 -10.89 -6.39 -24.83
N GLY A 9 -12.16 -6.61 -24.47
CA GLY A 9 -12.86 -5.84 -23.43
C GLY A 9 -12.73 -6.41 -22.03
N ALA A 10 -11.78 -7.33 -21.79
CA ALA A 10 -11.68 -8.03 -20.50
C ALA A 10 -10.69 -7.39 -19.50
N THR A 11 -9.80 -6.49 -19.95
CA THR A 11 -8.75 -5.93 -19.10
C THR A 11 -9.17 -4.70 -18.29
N ASP A 12 -10.35 -4.13 -18.54
CA ASP A 12 -10.76 -2.87 -17.90
C ASP A 12 -11.67 -3.07 -16.65
N ARG A 13 -12.28 -4.23 -16.50
CA ARG A 13 -13.14 -4.50 -15.32
C ARG A 13 -12.37 -4.92 -14.08
N SER A 14 -11.25 -5.62 -14.24
CA SER A 14 -10.39 -6.03 -13.11
C SER A 14 -9.69 -4.84 -12.45
N ALA A 15 -9.37 -3.80 -13.22
CA ALA A 15 -8.78 -2.57 -12.71
C ALA A 15 -9.81 -1.67 -11.99
N GLN A 16 -11.10 -1.79 -12.32
CA GLN A 16 -12.17 -1.01 -11.68
C GLN A 16 -12.66 -1.61 -10.37
N VAL A 17 -12.55 -2.92 -10.16
CA VAL A 17 -12.97 -3.58 -8.90
C VAL A 17 -11.96 -3.34 -7.76
N LEU A 18 -10.67 -3.09 -8.08
CA LEU A 18 -9.65 -2.71 -7.11
C LEU A 18 -9.73 -1.23 -6.67
N ALA A 19 -10.69 -0.46 -7.16
CA ALA A 19 -10.85 0.97 -6.89
C ALA A 19 -11.97 1.29 -5.88
N VAL A 20 -12.51 0.32 -5.16
CA VAL A 20 -13.35 0.59 -3.97
C VAL A 20 -12.40 0.91 -2.82
N GLY A 21 -12.05 2.18 -2.74
CA GLY A 21 -10.94 2.67 -1.98
C GLY A 21 -11.20 2.70 -0.49
N ALA A 22 -10.21 2.26 0.27
CA ALA A 22 -9.95 2.79 1.59
C ALA A 22 -10.02 4.34 1.56
N PRO A 23 -10.57 4.99 2.59
CA PRO A 23 -10.74 6.44 2.62
C PRO A 23 -9.35 7.07 2.48
N ARG A 24 -9.13 7.74 1.35
CA ARG A 24 -7.88 8.48 1.13
C ARG A 24 -7.82 9.62 2.13
N THR A 25 -6.78 9.69 2.92
CA THR A 25 -6.53 10.80 3.83
C THR A 25 -6.58 12.10 3.04
N ARG A 26 -7.55 12.96 3.35
CA ARG A 26 -7.67 14.26 2.72
C ARG A 26 -6.58 15.17 3.28
N PRO A 27 -5.96 16.06 2.48
CA PRO A 27 -4.89 16.93 2.97
C PRO A 27 -5.27 17.69 4.24
N PHE A 28 -6.50 18.18 4.35
CA PHE A 28 -7.01 18.94 5.49
C PHE A 28 -7.39 18.10 6.72
N ASP A 29 -7.32 16.76 6.66
CA ASP A 29 -7.47 15.91 7.83
C ASP A 29 -6.21 15.97 8.73
N LEU A 30 -5.07 16.31 8.13
CA LEU A 30 -3.79 16.45 8.81
C LEU A 30 -3.71 17.81 9.53
N ALA A 31 -3.28 17.80 10.80
CA ALA A 31 -3.13 18.99 11.61
C ALA A 31 -2.09 19.95 11.00
N GLU A 32 -0.96 19.41 10.55
CA GLU A 32 0.15 20.13 9.92
C GLU A 32 -0.32 20.91 8.70
N VAL A 33 -1.15 20.32 7.84
CA VAL A 33 -1.69 20.99 6.65
C VAL A 33 -2.65 22.12 7.03
N ARG A 34 -3.47 21.94 8.06
CA ARG A 34 -4.40 22.99 8.53
C ARG A 34 -3.65 24.17 9.10
N TRP A 35 -2.65 23.92 9.95
CA TRP A 35 -1.85 24.97 10.57
C TRP A 35 -0.97 25.71 9.56
N ALA A 36 -0.34 24.98 8.62
CA ALA A 36 0.43 25.61 7.54
C ALA A 36 -0.46 26.47 6.62
N SER A 37 -1.67 26.00 6.29
CA SER A 37 -2.64 26.76 5.49
C SER A 37 -3.10 28.03 6.23
N ALA A 38 -3.33 27.94 7.54
CA ALA A 38 -3.66 29.09 8.37
C ALA A 38 -2.51 30.09 8.43
N ALA A 39 -1.27 29.62 8.64
CA ALA A 39 -0.08 30.48 8.65
C ALA A 39 0.12 31.18 7.31
N LEU A 40 -0.02 30.48 6.18
CA LEU A 40 0.06 31.06 4.85
C LEU A 40 -1.03 32.13 4.63
N GLY A 41 -2.29 31.83 5.00
CA GLY A 41 -3.40 32.78 4.89
C GLY A 41 -3.16 34.07 5.72
N LEU A 42 -2.70 33.91 6.97
CA LEU A 42 -2.36 35.02 7.84
C LEU A 42 -1.19 35.87 7.30
N PHE A 43 -0.18 35.22 6.74
CA PHE A 43 0.95 35.86 6.08
C PHE A 43 0.48 36.71 4.89
N LEU A 44 -0.33 36.13 3.99
CA LEU A 44 -0.83 36.85 2.80
C LEU A 44 -1.73 38.00 3.17
N LEU A 45 -2.58 37.88 4.21
CA LEU A 45 -3.38 38.98 4.74
C LEU A 45 -2.51 40.08 5.35
N GLY A 46 -1.47 39.69 6.09
CA GLY A 46 -0.49 40.66 6.65
C GLY A 46 0.25 41.40 5.56
N LEU A 47 0.70 40.71 4.52
CA LEU A 47 1.37 41.30 3.37
C LEU A 47 0.44 42.26 2.60
N ALA A 48 -0.80 41.85 2.36
CA ALA A 48 -1.81 42.70 1.72
C ALA A 48 -2.10 43.97 2.54
N ALA A 49 -2.27 43.85 3.87
CA ALA A 49 -2.47 44.94 4.77
C ALA A 49 -1.26 45.94 4.76
N GLN A 50 -0.04 45.40 4.76
CA GLN A 50 1.19 46.17 4.70
C GLN A 50 1.32 46.93 3.38
N LEU A 51 1.05 46.27 2.24
CA LEU A 51 1.08 46.89 0.90
C LEU A 51 -0.02 47.93 0.71
N ALA A 52 -1.19 47.73 1.35
CA ALA A 52 -2.30 48.68 1.32
C ALA A 52 -2.08 49.88 2.23
N GLY A 53 -0.95 50.00 2.96
CA GLY A 53 -0.65 51.11 3.86
C GLY A 53 -1.47 51.08 5.15
N ALA A 54 -1.97 49.93 5.59
CA ALA A 54 -2.71 49.80 6.84
C ALA A 54 -1.85 50.16 8.06
N PRO A 55 -2.46 50.49 9.22
CA PRO A 55 -1.72 50.80 10.44
C PRO A 55 -0.77 49.71 10.84
N ALA A 56 0.43 50.05 11.31
CA ALA A 56 1.49 49.07 11.60
C ALA A 56 1.05 47.95 12.57
N TRP A 57 0.23 48.26 13.56
CA TRP A 57 -0.26 47.27 14.54
C TRP A 57 -1.08 46.14 13.90
N SER A 58 -1.80 46.42 12.77
CA SER A 58 -2.67 45.46 12.13
C SER A 58 -1.89 44.32 11.40
N TRP A 59 -0.89 44.68 10.60
CA TRP A 59 -0.06 43.70 9.93
C TRP A 59 0.95 43.02 10.88
N TRP A 60 1.38 43.73 11.96
CA TRP A 60 2.13 43.10 13.05
C TRP A 60 1.33 41.99 13.74
N ALA A 61 0.07 42.29 14.08
CA ALA A 61 -0.81 41.28 14.70
C ALA A 61 -1.02 40.04 13.80
N LEU A 62 -1.19 40.26 12.49
CA LEU A 62 -1.35 39.18 11.52
C LEU A 62 -0.08 38.32 11.39
N TYR A 63 1.10 38.96 11.36
CA TYR A 63 2.36 38.20 11.31
C TYR A 63 2.64 37.48 12.63
N LEU A 64 2.34 38.04 13.78
CA LEU A 64 2.45 37.36 15.07
C LEU A 64 1.49 36.16 15.15
N ALA A 65 0.27 36.30 14.64
CA ALA A 65 -0.65 35.19 14.51
C ALA A 65 -0.12 34.09 13.55
N CYS A 66 0.54 34.51 12.45
CA CYS A 66 1.24 33.56 11.54
C CYS A 66 2.35 32.80 12.26
N TYR A 67 3.17 33.49 13.09
CA TYR A 67 4.21 32.83 13.91
C TYR A 67 3.61 31.82 14.88
N ALA A 68 2.48 32.16 15.52
CA ALA A 68 1.80 31.25 16.42
C ALA A 68 1.24 30.04 15.68
N ALA A 69 0.60 30.25 14.52
CA ALA A 69 -0.02 29.17 13.76
C ALA A 69 1.00 28.20 13.14
N GLY A 70 2.08 28.71 12.54
CA GLY A 70 3.08 27.90 11.84
C GLY A 70 4.29 27.51 12.68
N GLY A 71 4.54 28.19 13.80
CA GLY A 71 5.70 27.97 14.66
C GLY A 71 5.43 27.14 15.92
N TRP A 72 4.16 26.89 16.26
CA TRP A 72 3.79 26.18 17.49
C TRP A 72 4.29 24.72 17.53
N GLU A 73 4.00 23.95 16.49
CA GLU A 73 4.42 22.56 16.37
C GLU A 73 5.95 22.40 16.34
N PRO A 74 6.69 23.12 15.46
CA PRO A 74 8.15 23.09 15.44
C PRO A 74 8.77 23.54 16.77
N ALA A 75 8.18 24.52 17.45
CA ALA A 75 8.67 24.97 18.75
C ALA A 75 8.56 23.89 19.83
N LEU A 76 7.43 23.18 19.89
CA LEU A 76 7.25 22.09 20.83
C LEU A 76 8.17 20.90 20.53
N ALA A 77 8.26 20.50 19.27
CA ALA A 77 9.15 19.43 18.83
C ALA A 77 10.62 19.76 19.15
N GLY A 78 11.04 20.96 18.83
CA GLY A 78 12.40 21.42 19.12
C GLY A 78 12.70 21.51 20.62
N LEU A 79 11.72 21.90 21.47
CA LEU A 79 11.88 21.88 22.93
C LEU A 79 12.01 20.45 23.48
N GLN A 80 11.28 19.50 22.91
CA GLN A 80 11.39 18.08 23.27
C GLN A 80 12.75 17.52 22.87
N ALA A 81 13.19 17.78 21.63
CA ALA A 81 14.51 17.42 21.15
C ALA A 81 15.65 17.96 22.02
N LEU A 82 15.51 19.22 22.48
CA LEU A 82 16.49 19.83 23.39
C LEU A 82 16.56 19.11 24.75
N ARG A 83 15.40 18.62 25.27
CA ARG A 83 15.38 17.81 26.49
C ARG A 83 16.06 16.45 26.30
N GLU A 84 16.00 15.88 25.09
CA GLU A 84 16.66 14.65 24.70
C GLU A 84 18.12 14.86 24.29
N LYS A 85 18.64 16.09 24.42
CA LYS A 85 20.00 16.49 24.04
C LYS A 85 20.31 16.29 22.56
N THR A 86 19.29 16.39 21.72
CA THR A 86 19.43 16.41 20.27
C THR A 86 19.25 17.85 19.77
N LEU A 87 20.05 18.24 18.77
CA LEU A 87 19.91 19.54 18.13
C LEU A 87 18.95 19.41 16.97
N ASP A 88 17.84 20.13 17.07
CA ASP A 88 16.82 20.20 16.04
C ASP A 88 16.93 21.53 15.28
N VAL A 89 16.79 21.46 13.97
CA VAL A 89 16.81 22.62 13.06
C VAL A 89 15.58 23.49 13.24
N ASP A 90 14.45 22.88 13.59
CA ASP A 90 13.17 23.56 13.76
C ASP A 90 13.20 24.54 14.93
N LEU A 91 13.87 24.19 16.02
CA LEU A 91 14.07 25.11 17.14
C LEU A 91 14.90 26.32 16.73
N LEU A 92 15.99 26.10 15.96
CA LEU A 92 16.83 27.19 15.48
C LEU A 92 16.04 28.14 14.55
N MET A 93 15.17 27.58 13.72
CA MET A 93 14.28 28.33 12.85
C MET A 93 13.34 29.24 13.65
N VAL A 94 12.67 28.70 14.68
CA VAL A 94 11.77 29.50 15.54
C VAL A 94 12.54 30.61 16.26
N VAL A 95 13.73 30.31 16.79
CA VAL A 95 14.60 31.31 17.43
C VAL A 95 15.01 32.40 16.42
N ALA A 96 15.37 32.03 15.20
CA ALA A 96 15.74 33.00 14.15
C ALA A 96 14.55 33.88 13.74
N ALA A 97 13.35 33.29 13.63
CA ALA A 97 12.13 34.07 13.35
C ALA A 97 11.79 35.05 14.46
N ILE A 98 11.89 34.66 15.75
CA ILE A 98 11.71 35.56 16.88
C ILE A 98 12.77 36.65 16.87
N GLY A 99 14.03 36.31 16.58
CA GLY A 99 15.12 37.27 16.43
C GLY A 99 14.84 38.30 15.31
N ALA A 100 14.30 37.85 14.17
CA ALA A 100 13.89 38.73 13.08
C ALA A 100 12.79 39.70 13.52
N ALA A 101 11.78 39.24 14.24
CA ALA A 101 10.75 40.11 14.80
C ALA A 101 11.34 41.17 15.77
N ALA A 102 12.27 40.73 16.63
CA ALA A 102 12.91 41.62 17.63
C ALA A 102 13.72 42.76 16.99
N ILE A 103 14.30 42.56 15.80
CA ILE A 103 15.01 43.60 15.04
C ILE A 103 14.12 44.34 14.03
N GLY A 104 12.81 44.17 14.11
CA GLY A 104 11.83 44.83 13.24
C GLY A 104 11.66 44.21 11.85
N GLN A 105 12.22 43.01 11.61
CA GLN A 105 12.09 42.23 10.36
C GLN A 105 11.03 41.13 10.48
N ILE A 106 9.85 41.48 11.00
CA ILE A 106 8.78 40.51 11.28
C ILE A 106 8.26 39.82 10.03
N THR A 107 8.27 40.53 8.88
CA THR A 107 7.83 39.97 7.59
C THR A 107 8.75 38.85 7.12
N ASP A 108 10.08 39.01 7.25
CA ASP A 108 11.06 38.02 6.83
C ASP A 108 11.01 36.77 7.73
N GLY A 109 10.80 36.99 9.04
CA GLY A 109 10.59 35.84 9.95
C GLY A 109 9.25 35.15 9.73
N ALA A 110 8.17 35.87 9.39
CA ALA A 110 6.90 35.26 9.01
C ALA A 110 7.03 34.44 7.73
N LEU A 111 7.78 34.90 6.74
CA LEU A 111 8.09 34.16 5.52
C LEU A 111 8.86 32.87 5.83
N LEU A 112 9.86 32.94 6.73
CA LEU A 112 10.60 31.78 7.19
C LEU A 112 9.65 30.72 7.79
N ILE A 113 8.78 31.13 8.72
CA ILE A 113 7.79 30.22 9.33
C ILE A 113 6.88 29.61 8.29
N VAL A 114 6.37 30.35 7.32
CA VAL A 114 5.49 29.84 6.25
C VAL A 114 6.22 28.81 5.39
N ILE A 115 7.46 29.08 5.00
CA ILE A 115 8.25 28.14 4.17
C ILE A 115 8.42 26.80 4.90
N PHE A 116 8.80 26.82 6.17
CA PHE A 116 9.01 25.60 6.94
C PHE A 116 7.68 24.89 7.25
N ALA A 117 6.64 25.61 7.67
CA ALA A 117 5.32 25.01 7.92
C ALA A 117 4.74 24.35 6.66
N THR A 118 4.87 24.99 5.49
CA THR A 118 4.41 24.40 4.22
C THR A 118 5.25 23.21 3.79
N SER A 119 6.56 23.23 4.04
CA SER A 119 7.46 22.09 3.79
C SER A 119 7.08 20.88 4.67
N GLY A 120 6.90 21.08 5.97
CA GLY A 120 6.46 20.06 6.91
C GLY A 120 5.07 19.49 6.57
N ALA A 121 4.13 20.36 6.18
CA ALA A 121 2.80 19.94 5.74
C ALA A 121 2.85 19.06 4.46
N LEU A 122 3.71 19.39 3.50
CA LEU A 122 3.93 18.59 2.29
C LEU A 122 4.55 17.21 2.64
N GLU A 123 5.49 17.19 3.57
CA GLU A 123 6.11 15.98 4.06
C GLU A 123 5.11 15.07 4.76
N ALA A 124 4.32 15.61 5.70
CA ALA A 124 3.27 14.87 6.39
C ALA A 124 2.23 14.30 5.41
N TRP A 125 1.82 15.11 4.43
CA TRP A 125 0.87 14.67 3.41
C TRP A 125 1.44 13.57 2.50
N ALA A 126 2.69 13.69 2.05
CA ALA A 126 3.36 12.68 1.23
C ALA A 126 3.49 11.35 1.97
N THR A 127 3.85 11.39 3.26
CA THR A 127 3.97 10.22 4.14
C THR A 127 2.60 9.57 4.34
N ALA A 128 1.57 10.33 4.74
CA ALA A 128 0.22 9.82 4.96
C ALA A 128 -0.38 9.18 3.70
N ARG A 129 -0.18 9.82 2.53
CA ARG A 129 -0.64 9.25 1.25
C ARG A 129 0.03 7.93 0.90
N THR A 130 1.26 7.75 1.32
CA THR A 130 2.00 6.51 1.08
C THR A 130 1.57 5.43 2.06
N GLU A 131 1.32 5.77 3.33
CA GLU A 131 0.74 4.87 4.33
C GLU A 131 -0.66 4.40 3.95
N ASP A 132 -1.53 5.28 3.44
CA ASP A 132 -2.86 4.92 2.93
C ASP A 132 -2.77 3.86 1.82
N SER A 133 -1.75 3.95 0.97
CA SER A 133 -1.51 2.97 -0.09
C SER A 133 -1.12 1.60 0.46
N VAL A 134 -0.46 1.55 1.61
CA VAL A 134 -0.13 0.30 2.33
C VAL A 134 -1.37 -0.23 3.06
N ARG A 135 -2.12 0.63 3.77
CA ARG A 135 -3.35 0.25 4.48
C ARG A 135 -4.40 -0.35 3.54
N GLY A 136 -4.56 0.19 2.34
CA GLY A 136 -5.50 -0.36 1.35
C GLY A 136 -5.20 -1.79 0.91
N LEU A 137 -4.02 -2.35 1.23
CA LEU A 137 -3.70 -3.77 1.06
C LEU A 137 -4.16 -4.61 2.27
N LEU A 138 -4.48 -3.97 3.39
CA LEU A 138 -4.85 -4.62 4.65
C LEU A 138 -6.37 -4.75 4.81
N ASP A 139 -7.14 -3.93 4.09
CA ASP A 139 -8.62 -3.88 4.12
C ASP A 139 -9.28 -4.95 3.22
N LEU A 140 -8.71 -6.14 3.16
CA LEU A 140 -9.23 -7.22 2.34
C LEU A 140 -10.33 -8.04 3.05
N ALA A 141 -10.27 -8.15 4.37
CA ALA A 141 -11.27 -8.86 5.16
C ALA A 141 -12.48 -7.95 5.45
N PRO A 142 -13.72 -8.47 5.43
CA PRO A 142 -14.89 -7.69 5.82
C PRO A 142 -14.91 -7.44 7.33
N ASP A 143 -15.50 -6.31 7.74
CA ASP A 143 -15.66 -5.95 9.16
C ASP A 143 -16.69 -6.81 9.89
N SER A 144 -17.62 -7.45 9.16
CA SER A 144 -18.72 -8.22 9.73
C SER A 144 -18.92 -9.56 9.01
N ALA A 145 -19.48 -10.52 9.72
CA ALA A 145 -19.84 -11.83 9.23
C ALA A 145 -21.29 -12.18 9.59
N THR A 146 -21.93 -13.02 8.79
CA THR A 146 -23.23 -13.59 9.12
C THR A 146 -23.02 -14.97 9.75
N LEU A 147 -23.13 -15.04 11.07
CA LEU A 147 -23.08 -16.28 11.83
C LEU A 147 -24.41 -17.04 11.66
N LEU A 148 -24.33 -18.34 11.49
CA LEU A 148 -25.47 -19.24 11.45
C LEU A 148 -25.49 -20.05 12.75
N ASP A 149 -26.41 -19.73 13.63
CA ASP A 149 -26.59 -20.45 14.91
C ASP A 149 -27.16 -21.88 14.67
N ALA A 150 -27.03 -22.75 15.65
CA ALA A 150 -27.43 -24.17 15.55
C ALA A 150 -28.95 -24.36 15.26
N ASP A 151 -29.75 -23.37 15.55
CA ASP A 151 -31.20 -23.35 15.25
C ASP A 151 -31.54 -22.84 13.83
N GLY A 152 -30.51 -22.47 13.05
CA GLY A 152 -30.65 -21.92 11.71
C GLY A 152 -30.88 -20.40 11.67
N THR A 153 -30.82 -19.71 12.82
CA THR A 153 -30.95 -18.26 12.89
C THR A 153 -29.68 -17.58 12.39
N GLU A 154 -29.84 -16.57 11.52
CA GLU A 154 -28.72 -15.76 11.04
C GLU A 154 -28.54 -14.53 11.92
N ARG A 155 -27.30 -14.29 12.37
CA ARG A 155 -26.91 -13.14 13.20
C ARG A 155 -25.67 -12.48 12.64
N THR A 156 -25.72 -11.16 12.45
CA THR A 156 -24.52 -10.40 12.05
C THR A 156 -23.65 -10.09 13.28
N ILE A 157 -22.41 -10.47 13.21
CA ILE A 157 -21.38 -10.21 14.24
C ILE A 157 -20.18 -9.49 13.62
N ALA A 158 -19.31 -8.91 14.44
CA ALA A 158 -18.02 -8.44 13.95
C ALA A 158 -17.16 -9.63 13.51
N ALA A 159 -16.46 -9.53 12.38
CA ALA A 159 -15.61 -10.61 11.90
C ALA A 159 -14.48 -10.96 12.90
N ALA A 160 -14.05 -9.98 13.71
CA ALA A 160 -13.06 -10.17 14.77
C ALA A 160 -13.55 -11.07 15.93
N ASP A 161 -14.88 -11.20 16.09
CA ASP A 161 -15.50 -11.99 17.15
C ASP A 161 -15.77 -13.44 16.71
N LEU A 162 -15.37 -13.83 15.49
CA LEU A 162 -15.51 -15.20 15.02
C LEU A 162 -14.55 -16.14 15.73
N GLU A 163 -15.10 -17.27 16.19
CA GLU A 163 -14.35 -18.35 16.85
C GLU A 163 -14.19 -19.56 15.90
N VAL A 164 -13.22 -20.41 16.22
CA VAL A 164 -13.03 -21.68 15.50
C VAL A 164 -14.24 -22.58 15.77
N GLY A 165 -14.84 -23.10 14.70
CA GLY A 165 -16.03 -23.93 14.76
C GLY A 165 -17.31 -23.20 14.39
N ASP A 166 -17.28 -21.86 14.28
CA ASP A 166 -18.42 -21.07 13.87
C ASP A 166 -18.87 -21.38 12.43
N MET A 167 -20.17 -21.37 12.24
CA MET A 167 -20.80 -21.56 10.94
C MET A 167 -21.12 -20.18 10.34
N ILE A 168 -20.59 -19.89 9.16
CA ILE A 168 -20.74 -18.60 8.51
C ILE A 168 -21.52 -18.77 7.21
N ARG A 169 -22.57 -17.97 7.05
CA ARG A 169 -23.30 -17.84 5.78
C ARG A 169 -22.68 -16.72 4.95
N VAL A 170 -22.27 -17.04 3.71
CA VAL A 170 -21.75 -16.07 2.75
C VAL A 170 -22.66 -16.01 1.53
N ARG A 171 -23.29 -14.86 1.34
CA ARG A 171 -24.22 -14.63 0.23
C ARG A 171 -23.48 -14.29 -1.06
N PRO A 172 -24.15 -14.38 -2.22
CA PRO A 172 -23.58 -13.93 -3.49
C PRO A 172 -23.07 -12.48 -3.42
N GLY A 173 -21.83 -12.27 -3.88
CA GLY A 173 -21.16 -10.97 -3.89
C GLY A 173 -20.61 -10.50 -2.54
N GLU A 174 -20.75 -11.28 -1.46
CA GLU A 174 -20.14 -10.98 -0.16
C GLU A 174 -18.69 -11.46 -0.10
N ARG A 175 -17.88 -10.79 0.74
CA ARG A 175 -16.53 -11.26 1.07
C ARG A 175 -16.59 -12.30 2.18
N ILE A 176 -15.75 -13.31 2.05
CA ILE A 176 -15.59 -14.37 3.06
C ILE A 176 -14.87 -13.78 4.28
N ALA A 177 -15.45 -14.00 5.48
CA ALA A 177 -14.97 -13.35 6.71
C ALA A 177 -13.87 -14.13 7.45
N ALA A 178 -13.75 -15.45 7.23
CA ALA A 178 -12.76 -16.29 7.88
C ALA A 178 -12.19 -17.35 6.93
N ASP A 179 -10.99 -17.84 7.23
CA ASP A 179 -10.46 -19.04 6.61
C ASP A 179 -11.26 -20.26 7.09
N GLY A 180 -11.71 -21.10 6.17
CA GLY A 180 -12.53 -22.23 6.56
C GLY A 180 -12.80 -23.21 5.44
N THR A 181 -13.67 -24.18 5.75
CA THR A 181 -14.06 -25.25 4.84
C THR A 181 -15.53 -25.09 4.48
N VAL A 182 -15.87 -25.22 3.19
CA VAL A 182 -17.26 -25.19 2.72
C VAL A 182 -17.97 -26.46 3.19
N ILE A 183 -19.08 -26.29 3.90
CA ILE A 183 -19.90 -27.40 4.40
C ILE A 183 -21.22 -27.55 3.69
N ASP A 184 -21.71 -26.48 3.03
CA ASP A 184 -22.92 -26.48 2.23
C ASP A 184 -22.85 -25.43 1.11
N GLY A 185 -23.43 -25.74 -0.03
CA GLY A 185 -23.47 -24.88 -1.20
C GLY A 185 -22.36 -25.12 -2.22
N ALA A 186 -22.41 -24.35 -3.29
CA ALA A 186 -21.39 -24.29 -4.33
C ALA A 186 -21.38 -22.91 -4.96
N SER A 187 -20.19 -22.37 -5.24
CA SER A 187 -20.02 -21.05 -5.85
C SER A 187 -18.64 -20.91 -6.48
N GLU A 188 -18.52 -19.99 -7.43
CA GLU A 188 -17.22 -19.50 -7.89
C GLU A 188 -16.69 -18.48 -6.87
N VAL A 189 -15.44 -18.59 -6.45
CA VAL A 189 -14.81 -17.68 -5.51
C VAL A 189 -13.61 -17.00 -6.18
N ASP A 190 -13.64 -15.67 -6.25
CA ASP A 190 -12.50 -14.88 -6.71
C ASP A 190 -11.46 -14.80 -5.59
N GLN A 191 -10.36 -15.50 -5.80
CA GLN A 191 -9.22 -15.58 -4.88
C GLN A 191 -8.02 -14.77 -5.36
N ALA A 192 -8.15 -13.95 -6.41
CA ALA A 192 -7.05 -13.20 -7.02
C ALA A 192 -6.29 -12.32 -6.02
N THR A 193 -6.98 -11.80 -5.00
CA THR A 193 -6.38 -10.98 -3.93
C THR A 193 -5.41 -11.75 -3.04
N ILE A 194 -5.49 -13.08 -2.98
CA ILE A 194 -4.67 -13.94 -2.14
C ILE A 194 -3.73 -14.81 -2.97
N THR A 195 -4.26 -15.46 -4.02
CA THR A 195 -3.49 -16.41 -4.84
C THR A 195 -2.81 -15.74 -6.04
N GLY A 196 -3.27 -14.54 -6.45
CA GLY A 196 -2.83 -13.86 -7.66
C GLY A 196 -3.41 -14.47 -8.96
N GLU A 197 -4.22 -15.53 -8.88
CA GLU A 197 -4.85 -16.14 -10.05
C GLU A 197 -6.07 -15.33 -10.49
N PRO A 198 -6.14 -14.86 -11.74
CA PRO A 198 -7.18 -13.92 -12.18
C PRO A 198 -8.55 -14.56 -12.44
N LEU A 199 -8.63 -15.90 -12.45
CA LEU A 199 -9.90 -16.60 -12.70
C LEU A 199 -10.51 -17.08 -11.38
N PRO A 200 -11.83 -16.87 -11.17
CA PRO A 200 -12.54 -17.46 -10.06
C PRO A 200 -12.41 -18.97 -10.03
N VAL A 201 -12.37 -19.53 -8.83
CA VAL A 201 -12.23 -20.98 -8.60
C VAL A 201 -13.55 -21.55 -8.12
N ASP A 202 -14.03 -22.61 -8.76
CA ASP A 202 -15.21 -23.34 -8.30
C ASP A 202 -14.96 -23.96 -6.92
N LYS A 203 -15.84 -23.70 -5.97
CA LYS A 203 -15.83 -24.23 -4.60
C LYS A 203 -17.06 -25.06 -4.33
N HIS A 204 -16.81 -26.24 -3.78
CA HIS A 204 -17.81 -27.24 -3.42
C HIS A 204 -17.66 -27.64 -1.95
N VAL A 205 -18.56 -28.43 -1.44
CA VAL A 205 -18.48 -28.98 -0.09
C VAL A 205 -17.16 -29.74 0.10
N GLY A 206 -16.42 -29.40 1.15
CA GLY A 206 -15.09 -29.93 1.46
C GLY A 206 -13.92 -29.08 0.97
N ASP A 207 -14.16 -28.06 0.15
CA ASP A 207 -13.10 -27.19 -0.34
C ASP A 207 -12.75 -26.08 0.67
N THR A 208 -11.47 -25.76 0.74
CA THR A 208 -10.97 -24.65 1.57
C THR A 208 -11.23 -23.31 0.90
N VAL A 209 -11.64 -22.32 1.69
CA VAL A 209 -11.82 -20.93 1.31
C VAL A 209 -11.05 -20.00 2.25
N PHE A 210 -10.75 -18.78 1.78
CA PHE A 210 -9.91 -17.84 2.50
C PHE A 210 -10.64 -16.55 2.80
N ALA A 211 -10.40 -15.98 3.98
CA ALA A 211 -10.88 -14.66 4.36
C ALA A 211 -10.45 -13.60 3.32
N GLY A 212 -11.32 -12.61 3.07
CA GLY A 212 -11.05 -11.54 2.13
C GLY A 212 -11.29 -11.86 0.66
N THR A 213 -11.53 -13.13 0.29
CA THR A 213 -11.91 -13.53 -1.07
C THR A 213 -13.39 -13.19 -1.33
N LEU A 214 -13.74 -12.94 -2.60
CA LEU A 214 -15.08 -12.52 -2.99
C LEU A 214 -15.88 -13.73 -3.47
N ASN A 215 -17.01 -13.99 -2.82
CA ASN A 215 -17.95 -15.02 -3.25
C ASN A 215 -18.68 -14.59 -4.53
N GLY A 216 -18.88 -15.50 -5.46
CA GLY A 216 -19.53 -15.28 -6.74
C GLY A 216 -21.05 -15.32 -6.66
N THR A 217 -21.65 -16.20 -7.46
CA THR A 217 -23.11 -16.23 -7.69
C THR A 217 -23.87 -17.20 -6.78
N GLY A 218 -23.20 -18.14 -6.11
CA GLY A 218 -23.79 -19.09 -5.18
C GLY A 218 -23.76 -18.59 -3.73
N ALA A 219 -24.57 -19.21 -2.87
CA ALA A 219 -24.48 -19.03 -1.42
C ALA A 219 -23.62 -20.17 -0.85
N LEU A 220 -22.73 -19.85 0.08
CA LEU A 220 -21.87 -20.82 0.77
C LEU A 220 -22.15 -20.80 2.27
N THR A 221 -22.11 -21.98 2.89
CA THR A 221 -22.00 -22.11 4.34
C THR A 221 -20.61 -22.64 4.65
N ILE A 222 -19.88 -21.94 5.49
CA ILE A 222 -18.46 -22.19 5.76
C ILE A 222 -18.29 -22.47 7.24
N HIS A 223 -17.54 -23.51 7.57
CA HIS A 223 -17.06 -23.77 8.91
C HIS A 223 -15.74 -23.02 9.11
N ALA A 224 -15.65 -22.15 10.11
CA ALA A 224 -14.44 -21.38 10.41
C ALA A 224 -13.38 -22.31 11.02
N ASP A 225 -12.26 -22.46 10.33
CA ASP A 225 -11.16 -23.35 10.76
C ASP A 225 -10.12 -22.62 11.60
N ARG A 226 -10.10 -21.27 11.53
CA ARG A 226 -9.13 -20.41 12.23
C ARG A 226 -9.80 -19.13 12.72
N PRO A 227 -9.28 -18.54 13.83
CA PRO A 227 -9.71 -17.22 14.27
C PRO A 227 -9.39 -16.16 13.19
N ALA A 228 -10.16 -15.09 13.12
CA ALA A 228 -9.95 -14.00 12.17
C ALA A 228 -8.52 -13.41 12.22
N ALA A 229 -7.94 -13.32 13.43
CA ALA A 229 -6.58 -12.82 13.65
C ALA A 229 -5.48 -13.72 13.04
N ASP A 230 -5.76 -15.00 12.86
CA ASP A 230 -4.81 -16.00 12.31
C ASP A 230 -5.10 -16.34 10.84
N SER A 231 -6.03 -15.63 10.22
CA SER A 231 -6.35 -15.81 8.80
C SER A 231 -5.14 -15.51 7.91
N VAL A 232 -5.13 -16.08 6.71
CA VAL A 232 -4.07 -15.81 5.71
C VAL A 232 -3.94 -14.32 5.44
N VAL A 233 -5.07 -13.60 5.32
CA VAL A 233 -5.09 -12.15 5.11
C VAL A 233 -4.51 -11.39 6.30
N ALA A 234 -4.88 -11.76 7.53
CA ALA A 234 -4.35 -11.13 8.74
C ALA A 234 -2.83 -11.30 8.84
N ARG A 235 -2.30 -12.49 8.49
CA ARG A 235 -0.85 -12.73 8.45
C ARG A 235 -0.15 -11.95 7.35
N ILE A 236 -0.75 -11.82 6.17
CA ILE A 236 -0.24 -10.96 5.10
C ILE A 236 -0.20 -9.52 5.59
N ALA A 237 -1.27 -9.02 6.22
CA ALA A 237 -1.36 -7.70 6.81
C ALA A 237 -0.25 -7.44 7.85
N ALA A 238 -0.06 -8.38 8.77
CA ALA A 238 1.00 -8.30 9.78
C ALA A 238 2.40 -8.25 9.14
N MET A 239 2.67 -9.08 8.11
CA MET A 239 3.94 -9.07 7.39
C MET A 239 4.17 -7.76 6.64
N VAL A 240 3.16 -7.18 5.99
CA VAL A 240 3.26 -5.88 5.32
C VAL A 240 3.51 -4.76 6.33
N THR A 241 2.82 -4.78 7.48
CA THR A 241 3.03 -3.82 8.56
C THR A 241 4.46 -3.94 9.11
N GLN A 242 4.93 -5.15 9.38
CA GLN A 242 6.29 -5.40 9.83
C GLN A 242 7.33 -4.96 8.78
N ALA A 243 7.06 -5.23 7.49
CA ALA A 243 7.93 -4.78 6.40
C ALA A 243 8.04 -3.24 6.36
N SER A 244 6.92 -2.54 6.57
CA SER A 244 6.87 -1.07 6.59
C SER A 244 7.59 -0.48 7.81
N GLN A 245 7.59 -1.19 8.94
CA GLN A 245 8.31 -0.77 10.16
C GLN A 245 9.81 -1.11 10.14
N THR A 246 10.23 -2.02 9.26
CA THR A 246 11.63 -2.42 9.16
C THR A 246 12.42 -1.34 8.44
N LYS A 247 13.35 -0.68 9.16
CA LYS A 247 14.22 0.33 8.56
C LYS A 247 15.22 -0.30 7.60
N ALA A 248 15.27 0.21 6.37
CA ALA A 248 16.29 -0.16 5.41
C ALA A 248 17.68 0.32 5.86
N ARG A 249 18.74 -0.34 5.39
CA ARG A 249 20.13 0.07 5.73
C ARG A 249 20.43 1.48 5.25
N ALA A 250 19.94 1.84 4.06
CA ALA A 250 20.06 3.20 3.53
C ALA A 250 19.35 4.20 4.43
N GLN A 251 18.17 3.88 4.94
CA GLN A 251 17.44 4.73 5.85
C GLN A 251 18.18 4.95 7.17
N LEU A 252 18.71 3.88 7.80
CA LEU A 252 19.53 4.00 9.00
C LEU A 252 20.81 4.81 8.75
N PHE A 253 21.42 4.66 7.57
CA PHE A 253 22.55 5.46 7.16
C PHE A 253 22.17 6.94 7.00
N ILE A 254 21.04 7.22 6.36
CA ILE A 254 20.55 8.59 6.14
C ILE A 254 20.16 9.25 7.46
N GLU A 255 19.46 8.57 8.37
CA GLU A 255 19.17 9.10 9.71
C GLU A 255 20.47 9.49 10.46
N LYS A 256 21.51 8.69 10.33
CA LYS A 256 22.82 8.98 10.92
C LYS A 256 23.54 10.15 10.22
N VAL A 257 23.39 10.24 8.90
CA VAL A 257 23.92 11.37 8.11
C VAL A 257 23.14 12.63 8.42
N GLU A 258 21.81 12.55 8.50
CA GLU A 258 20.91 13.64 8.83
C GLU A 258 21.24 14.28 10.19
N GLN A 259 21.44 13.47 11.23
CA GLN A 259 21.86 13.98 12.53
C GLN A 259 23.18 14.73 12.48
N ARG A 260 24.18 14.21 11.73
CA ARG A 260 25.47 14.89 11.55
C ARG A 260 25.34 16.14 10.68
N TYR A 261 24.49 16.06 9.66
CA TYR A 261 24.18 17.18 8.77
C TYR A 261 23.50 18.32 9.54
N SER A 262 22.52 17.99 10.39
CA SER A 262 21.82 18.97 11.24
C SER A 262 22.79 19.69 12.18
N ILE A 263 23.69 18.98 12.83
CA ILE A 263 24.75 19.57 13.66
C ILE A 263 25.64 20.49 12.82
N GLY A 264 26.09 20.02 11.66
CA GLY A 264 26.93 20.81 10.73
C GLY A 264 26.19 22.07 10.24
N MET A 265 24.91 21.93 9.92
CA MET A 265 24.05 23.04 9.51
C MET A 265 23.86 24.08 10.60
N VAL A 266 23.57 23.67 11.86
CA VAL A 266 23.47 24.58 13.00
C VAL A 266 24.77 25.35 13.21
N ILE A 267 25.92 24.64 13.23
CA ILE A 267 27.23 25.28 13.37
C ILE A 267 27.48 26.27 12.22
N SER A 268 27.21 25.88 10.98
CA SER A 268 27.41 26.73 9.81
C SER A 268 26.48 27.93 9.81
N THR A 269 25.22 27.78 10.23
CA THR A 269 24.26 28.91 10.39
C THR A 269 24.74 29.90 11.42
N LEU A 270 25.22 29.41 12.58
CA LEU A 270 25.79 30.26 13.62
C LEU A 270 27.08 30.96 13.13
N ALA A 271 27.91 30.28 12.35
CA ALA A 271 29.10 30.89 11.75
C ALA A 271 28.73 31.95 10.71
N VAL A 272 27.76 31.70 9.83
CA VAL A 272 27.24 32.67 8.83
C VAL A 272 26.63 33.90 9.52
N PHE A 273 26.06 33.74 10.71
CA PHE A 273 25.53 34.81 11.52
C PHE A 273 26.66 35.59 12.26
N ALA A 274 27.49 34.86 13.02
CA ALA A 274 28.44 35.46 13.95
C ALA A 274 29.70 36.04 13.26
N ILE A 275 30.25 35.38 12.24
CA ILE A 275 31.48 35.83 11.59
C ILE A 275 31.33 37.23 10.98
N PRO A 276 30.32 37.54 10.14
CA PRO A 276 30.15 38.90 9.61
C PRO A 276 29.94 39.94 10.70
N LEU A 277 29.27 39.58 11.79
CA LEU A 277 29.01 40.46 12.91
C LEU A 277 30.32 40.88 13.62
N LEU A 278 31.25 39.90 13.79
CA LEU A 278 32.59 40.19 14.35
C LEU A 278 33.44 41.11 13.46
N PHE A 279 33.18 41.13 12.15
CA PHE A 279 33.83 42.01 11.20
C PHE A 279 33.06 43.32 10.96
N GLY A 280 32.08 43.65 11.81
CA GLY A 280 31.39 44.93 11.78
C GLY A 280 30.19 45.01 10.82
N ALA A 281 29.68 43.84 10.35
CA ALA A 281 28.44 43.83 9.57
C ALA A 281 27.23 44.20 10.43
N GLU A 282 26.21 44.80 9.81
CA GLU A 282 24.96 45.10 10.48
C GLU A 282 24.24 43.81 10.90
N LEU A 283 23.65 43.84 12.12
CA LEU A 283 22.91 42.74 12.71
C LEU A 283 21.80 42.19 11.75
N ARG A 284 21.08 43.14 11.13
CA ARG A 284 20.03 42.81 10.14
C ARG A 284 20.57 41.98 8.97
N SER A 285 21.67 42.44 8.37
CA SER A 285 22.29 41.76 7.21
C SER A 285 22.83 40.37 7.57
N ALA A 286 23.43 40.23 8.75
CA ALA A 286 23.96 38.95 9.25
C ALA A 286 22.81 37.95 9.52
N LEU A 287 21.72 38.42 10.15
CA LEU A 287 20.56 37.58 10.44
C LEU A 287 19.88 37.12 9.15
N LEU A 288 19.60 38.01 8.19
CA LEU A 288 18.99 37.63 6.92
C LEU A 288 19.82 36.61 6.11
N ARG A 289 21.16 36.76 6.13
CA ARG A 289 22.04 35.77 5.50
C ARG A 289 21.95 34.40 6.18
N ALA A 290 21.93 34.35 7.51
CA ALA A 290 21.79 33.13 8.27
C ALA A 290 20.43 32.45 8.02
N MET A 291 19.34 33.24 7.97
CA MET A 291 17.99 32.73 7.63
C MET A 291 17.95 32.16 6.21
N THR A 292 18.51 32.88 5.22
CA THR A 292 18.59 32.41 3.84
C THR A 292 19.40 31.12 3.73
N PHE A 293 20.53 31.04 4.43
CA PHE A 293 21.35 29.81 4.49
C PHE A 293 20.53 28.64 5.06
N MET A 294 19.80 28.87 6.15
CA MET A 294 19.00 27.85 6.82
C MET A 294 17.85 27.31 5.93
N ILE A 295 17.18 28.18 5.16
CA ILE A 295 16.15 27.80 4.20
C ILE A 295 16.74 26.88 3.13
N VAL A 296 17.90 27.24 2.56
CA VAL A 296 18.53 26.49 1.46
C VAL A 296 19.14 25.19 1.94
N ALA A 297 19.69 25.17 3.16
CA ALA A 297 20.36 24.00 3.73
C ALA A 297 19.42 23.07 4.51
N SER A 298 18.09 23.18 4.36
CA SER A 298 17.12 22.34 5.06
C SER A 298 17.27 20.86 4.68
N PRO A 299 17.27 19.92 5.64
CA PRO A 299 17.38 18.47 5.38
C PRO A 299 16.09 17.83 4.88
N CYS A 300 14.93 18.54 4.88
CA CYS A 300 13.62 17.98 4.54
C CYS A 300 13.59 17.26 3.18
N ALA A 301 14.34 17.77 2.19
CA ALA A 301 14.42 17.13 0.87
C ALA A 301 15.07 15.73 0.92
N VAL A 302 15.99 15.49 1.85
CA VAL A 302 16.67 14.19 2.03
C VAL A 302 15.71 13.17 2.63
N VAL A 303 14.89 13.58 3.61
CA VAL A 303 13.86 12.71 4.23
C VAL A 303 12.82 12.32 3.18
N LEU A 304 12.28 13.29 2.43
CA LEU A 304 11.32 13.04 1.36
C LEU A 304 11.85 12.14 0.23
N ALA A 305 13.16 12.17 -0.03
CA ALA A 305 13.79 11.36 -1.07
C ALA A 305 13.93 9.87 -0.68
N THR A 306 13.74 9.49 0.58
CA THR A 306 14.06 8.15 1.09
C THR A 306 12.85 7.34 1.48
N MET A 307 12.06 7.78 2.45
CA MET A 307 10.93 7.02 2.99
C MET A 307 9.76 6.86 2.00
N PRO A 308 9.20 7.94 1.42
CA PRO A 308 8.05 7.83 0.55
C PRO A 308 8.26 6.93 -0.68
N PRO A 309 9.41 6.99 -1.41
CA PRO A 309 9.64 6.10 -2.54
C PRO A 309 9.70 4.63 -2.14
N LEU A 310 10.29 4.29 -1.00
CA LEU A 310 10.39 2.92 -0.51
C LEU A 310 9.02 2.33 -0.16
N LEU A 311 8.23 3.08 0.61
CA LEU A 311 6.87 2.69 0.95
C LEU A 311 5.96 2.59 -0.29
N ALA A 312 6.11 3.51 -1.23
CA ALA A 312 5.39 3.46 -2.51
C ALA A 312 5.76 2.23 -3.34
N ALA A 313 7.03 1.81 -3.33
CA ALA A 313 7.49 0.60 -4.00
C ALA A 313 6.89 -0.66 -3.35
N ILE A 314 6.87 -0.75 -2.00
CA ILE A 314 6.24 -1.85 -1.24
C ILE A 314 4.75 -1.91 -1.56
N ALA A 315 4.04 -0.78 -1.51
CA ALA A 315 2.62 -0.72 -1.83
C ALA A 315 2.31 -1.10 -3.28
N ASN A 316 3.15 -0.70 -4.24
CA ASN A 316 2.98 -1.06 -5.64
C ASN A 316 3.24 -2.56 -5.90
N ALA A 317 4.23 -3.16 -5.23
CA ALA A 317 4.49 -4.59 -5.26
C ALA A 317 3.28 -5.37 -4.72
N GLY A 318 2.74 -4.96 -3.56
CA GLY A 318 1.55 -5.56 -2.96
C GLY A 318 0.33 -5.53 -3.87
N ARG A 319 0.06 -4.40 -4.55
CA ARG A 319 -1.03 -4.29 -5.54
C ARG A 319 -0.87 -5.23 -6.75
N ARG A 320 0.32 -5.72 -6.99
CA ARG A 320 0.63 -6.70 -8.07
C ARG A 320 0.75 -8.14 -7.55
N GLY A 321 0.29 -8.42 -6.34
CA GLY A 321 0.36 -9.74 -5.73
C GLY A 321 1.75 -10.16 -5.25
N VAL A 322 2.70 -9.21 -5.14
CA VAL A 322 4.06 -9.47 -4.65
C VAL A 322 4.20 -8.99 -3.21
N LEU A 323 4.32 -9.93 -2.28
CA LEU A 323 4.53 -9.63 -0.87
C LEU A 323 6.00 -9.31 -0.58
N VAL A 324 6.26 -8.08 -0.17
CA VAL A 324 7.59 -7.63 0.26
C VAL A 324 7.72 -7.78 1.77
N LYS A 325 8.64 -8.64 2.22
CA LYS A 325 8.82 -8.98 3.64
C LYS A 325 9.53 -7.92 4.47
N SER A 326 10.28 -7.01 3.85
CA SER A 326 10.97 -5.92 4.55
C SER A 326 11.47 -4.84 3.60
N ALA A 327 11.70 -3.64 4.14
CA ALA A 327 12.33 -2.55 3.42
C ALA A 327 13.76 -2.91 2.93
N VAL A 328 14.49 -3.73 3.71
CA VAL A 328 15.82 -4.23 3.35
C VAL A 328 15.79 -5.10 2.09
N VAL A 329 14.74 -5.92 1.94
CA VAL A 329 14.54 -6.75 0.73
C VAL A 329 14.33 -5.86 -0.49
N MET A 330 13.53 -4.80 -0.35
CA MET A 330 13.29 -3.85 -1.45
C MET A 330 14.56 -3.09 -1.83
N GLU A 331 15.38 -2.70 -0.85
CA GLU A 331 16.68 -2.07 -1.09
C GLU A 331 17.63 -3.02 -1.82
N ASN A 332 17.76 -4.27 -1.37
CA ASN A 332 18.61 -5.28 -2.01
C ASN A 332 18.15 -5.58 -3.45
N LEU A 333 16.84 -5.50 -3.74
CA LEU A 333 16.32 -5.69 -5.09
C LEU A 333 16.91 -4.67 -6.09
N SER A 334 17.25 -3.46 -5.64
CA SER A 334 17.87 -2.44 -6.49
C SER A 334 19.31 -2.75 -6.90
N THR A 335 19.98 -3.68 -6.21
CA THR A 335 21.37 -4.07 -6.45
C THR A 335 21.52 -5.40 -7.20
N ILE A 336 20.41 -6.04 -7.57
CA ILE A 336 20.41 -7.31 -8.29
C ILE A 336 20.86 -7.08 -9.73
N ASP A 337 21.84 -7.84 -10.18
CA ASP A 337 22.35 -7.88 -11.55
C ASP A 337 22.02 -9.21 -12.26
N THR A 338 21.63 -10.24 -11.50
CA THR A 338 21.36 -11.58 -12.01
C THR A 338 20.04 -12.09 -11.46
N VAL A 339 19.19 -12.62 -12.35
CA VAL A 339 17.90 -13.22 -12.00
C VAL A 339 17.89 -14.68 -12.41
N ALA A 340 17.65 -15.58 -11.46
CA ALA A 340 17.47 -17.01 -11.72
C ALA A 340 16.00 -17.38 -11.58
N PHE A 341 15.43 -18.00 -12.61
CA PHE A 341 14.04 -18.47 -12.59
C PHE A 341 13.99 -19.96 -12.30
N ASP A 342 13.15 -20.36 -11.35
CA ASP A 342 12.80 -21.75 -11.18
C ASP A 342 11.96 -22.23 -12.38
N LYS A 343 12.07 -23.52 -12.72
CA LYS A 343 11.33 -24.08 -13.86
C LYS A 343 9.87 -24.30 -13.50
N THR A 344 9.63 -25.04 -12.41
CA THR A 344 8.29 -25.58 -12.12
C THR A 344 7.44 -24.55 -11.36
N GLY A 345 6.30 -24.16 -11.93
CA GLY A 345 5.42 -23.15 -11.33
C GLY A 345 5.88 -21.69 -11.54
N THR A 346 7.08 -21.48 -12.13
CA THR A 346 7.60 -20.15 -12.47
C THR A 346 7.70 -19.96 -13.99
N ILE A 347 8.54 -20.77 -14.68
CA ILE A 347 8.63 -20.76 -16.14
C ILE A 347 7.47 -21.57 -16.75
N THR A 348 7.08 -22.66 -16.10
CA THR A 348 5.92 -23.46 -16.45
C THR A 348 4.73 -23.14 -15.56
N SER A 349 3.52 -23.45 -16.01
CA SER A 349 2.28 -23.20 -15.24
C SER A 349 2.17 -24.05 -13.96
N GLY A 350 3.09 -24.97 -13.71
CA GLY A 350 3.01 -25.91 -12.60
C GLY A 350 1.91 -26.98 -12.74
N ARG A 351 1.16 -26.94 -13.83
CA ARG A 351 0.10 -27.91 -14.14
C ARG A 351 0.59 -28.89 -15.19
N PRO A 352 0.78 -30.19 -14.83
CA PRO A 352 1.10 -31.22 -15.81
C PRO A 352 -0.01 -31.31 -16.87
N ALA A 353 0.36 -31.56 -18.10
CA ALA A 353 -0.58 -31.85 -19.18
C ALA A 353 -0.10 -33.08 -19.96
N LEU A 354 -1.03 -33.91 -20.40
CA LEU A 354 -0.72 -35.03 -21.24
C LEU A 354 -0.28 -34.56 -22.63
N ALA A 355 0.99 -34.75 -22.97
CA ALA A 355 1.55 -34.33 -24.27
C ALA A 355 1.22 -35.34 -25.38
N ALA A 356 1.38 -36.62 -25.12
CA ALA A 356 1.10 -37.73 -26.07
C ALA A 356 0.67 -39.00 -25.33
N ALA A 357 -0.05 -39.84 -26.00
CA ALA A 357 -0.37 -41.19 -25.57
C ALA A 357 -0.12 -42.15 -26.73
N GLU A 358 0.78 -43.09 -26.51
CA GLU A 358 1.18 -44.09 -27.53
C GLU A 358 0.94 -45.49 -26.99
N PRO A 359 -0.01 -46.25 -27.55
CA PRO A 359 -0.20 -47.65 -27.20
C PRO A 359 1.04 -48.48 -27.58
N PHE A 360 1.55 -49.31 -26.66
CA PHE A 360 2.70 -50.19 -26.91
C PHE A 360 2.41 -51.20 -28.03
N ALA A 361 1.18 -51.69 -28.10
CA ALA A 361 0.70 -52.59 -29.15
C ALA A 361 -0.64 -52.02 -29.68
N PRO A 362 -0.63 -51.16 -30.71
CA PRO A 362 -1.86 -50.61 -31.25
C PRO A 362 -2.67 -51.73 -31.94
N GLY A 363 -3.98 -51.73 -31.69
CA GLY A 363 -4.93 -52.67 -32.23
C GLY A 363 -6.25 -51.98 -32.60
N PRO A 364 -7.18 -52.68 -33.27
CA PRO A 364 -8.45 -52.11 -33.71
C PRO A 364 -9.29 -51.55 -32.55
N ASP A 365 -9.09 -52.06 -31.35
CA ASP A 365 -9.84 -51.64 -30.15
C ASP A 365 -9.01 -50.83 -29.15
N LEU A 366 -7.72 -50.60 -29.42
CA LEU A 366 -6.81 -49.86 -28.53
C LEU A 366 -6.04 -48.80 -29.31
N ASP A 367 -6.71 -47.68 -29.54
CA ASP A 367 -6.10 -46.47 -30.01
C ASP A 367 -5.67 -45.53 -28.86
N ALA A 368 -5.07 -44.41 -29.15
CA ALA A 368 -4.61 -43.45 -28.15
C ALA A 368 -5.77 -42.85 -27.31
N ASP A 369 -6.96 -42.74 -27.86
CA ASP A 369 -8.12 -42.19 -27.16
C ASP A 369 -8.72 -43.23 -26.20
N ALA A 370 -8.82 -44.49 -26.62
CA ALA A 370 -9.24 -45.58 -25.77
C ALA A 370 -8.26 -45.78 -24.58
N LEU A 371 -6.93 -45.71 -24.85
CA LEU A 371 -5.90 -45.80 -23.82
C LEU A 371 -6.04 -44.69 -22.77
N VAL A 372 -6.22 -43.44 -23.20
CA VAL A 372 -6.40 -42.30 -22.29
C VAL A 372 -7.71 -42.40 -21.51
N GLY A 373 -8.79 -42.87 -22.16
CA GLY A 373 -10.06 -43.14 -21.48
C GLY A 373 -9.96 -44.19 -20.38
N MET A 374 -9.26 -45.31 -20.63
CA MET A 374 -9.01 -46.36 -19.63
C MET A 374 -8.14 -45.82 -18.48
N ALA A 375 -7.04 -45.13 -18.79
CA ALA A 375 -6.18 -44.54 -17.77
C ALA A 375 -6.95 -43.53 -16.90
N ALA A 376 -7.76 -42.67 -17.51
CA ALA A 376 -8.59 -41.70 -16.77
C ALA A 376 -9.63 -42.38 -15.87
N ALA A 377 -10.19 -43.53 -16.26
CA ALA A 377 -11.13 -44.28 -15.44
C ALA A 377 -10.47 -44.83 -14.16
N VAL A 378 -9.21 -45.26 -14.23
CA VAL A 378 -8.41 -45.74 -13.09
C VAL A 378 -8.02 -44.53 -12.18
N GLU A 379 -7.57 -43.41 -12.78
CA GLU A 379 -7.04 -42.26 -12.06
C GLU A 379 -8.12 -41.27 -11.55
N LYS A 380 -9.39 -41.53 -11.86
CA LYS A 380 -10.51 -40.61 -11.54
C LYS A 380 -10.64 -40.27 -10.06
N LEU A 381 -10.21 -41.16 -9.16
CA LEU A 381 -10.29 -41.00 -7.71
C LEU A 381 -8.94 -40.59 -7.10
N SER A 382 -7.91 -40.39 -7.91
CA SER A 382 -6.59 -39.96 -7.45
C SER A 382 -6.51 -38.42 -7.39
N GLU A 383 -6.01 -37.89 -6.28
CA GLU A 383 -5.75 -36.47 -6.10
C GLU A 383 -4.36 -36.06 -6.63
N HIS A 384 -3.62 -36.94 -7.23
CA HIS A 384 -2.28 -36.65 -7.73
C HIS A 384 -2.34 -35.75 -8.98
N PRO A 385 -1.48 -34.70 -9.10
CA PRO A 385 -1.50 -33.76 -10.23
C PRO A 385 -1.37 -34.48 -11.62
N LEU A 386 -0.66 -35.57 -11.70
CA LEU A 386 -0.56 -36.37 -12.95
C LEU A 386 -1.87 -37.07 -13.31
N ALA A 387 -2.60 -37.54 -12.31
CA ALA A 387 -3.92 -38.13 -12.49
C ALA A 387 -4.91 -37.11 -13.05
N ALA A 388 -4.93 -35.91 -12.48
CA ALA A 388 -5.73 -34.77 -12.98
C ALA A 388 -5.43 -34.49 -14.47
N ALA A 389 -4.14 -34.46 -14.86
CA ALA A 389 -3.72 -34.23 -16.24
C ALA A 389 -4.28 -35.32 -17.21
N ILE A 390 -4.32 -36.59 -16.80
CA ILE A 390 -4.86 -37.67 -17.59
C ILE A 390 -6.39 -37.58 -17.72
N VAL A 391 -7.07 -37.30 -16.61
CA VAL A 391 -8.53 -37.14 -16.57
C VAL A 391 -8.98 -35.94 -17.41
N ASP A 392 -8.29 -34.82 -17.32
CA ASP A 392 -8.59 -33.63 -18.12
C ASP A 392 -8.36 -33.86 -19.62
N ALA A 393 -7.30 -34.58 -19.98
CA ALA A 393 -7.04 -34.95 -21.35
C ALA A 393 -8.15 -35.88 -21.93
N ALA A 394 -8.66 -36.79 -21.14
CA ALA A 394 -9.80 -37.66 -21.53
C ALA A 394 -11.08 -36.80 -21.75
N ARG A 395 -11.41 -35.92 -20.82
CA ARG A 395 -12.57 -35.02 -20.94
C ARG A 395 -12.48 -34.07 -22.15
N ALA A 396 -11.28 -33.61 -22.48
CA ALA A 396 -11.08 -32.73 -23.66
C ALA A 396 -11.36 -33.47 -24.97
N ARG A 397 -10.94 -34.77 -25.07
CA ARG A 397 -11.18 -35.65 -26.24
C ARG A 397 -12.64 -36.00 -26.40
N ASP A 398 -13.36 -36.29 -25.30
CA ASP A 398 -14.80 -36.59 -25.33
C ASP A 398 -15.61 -35.37 -25.84
N ARG A 399 -15.28 -34.18 -25.40
CA ARG A 399 -15.89 -32.90 -25.88
C ARG A 399 -15.62 -32.68 -27.38
N GLY A 400 -14.43 -32.99 -27.85
CA GLY A 400 -14.08 -32.94 -29.27
C GLY A 400 -14.90 -33.91 -30.12
N ALA A 401 -15.07 -35.14 -29.66
CA ALA A 401 -15.86 -36.17 -30.35
C ALA A 401 -17.36 -35.79 -30.44
N HIS A 402 -17.94 -35.20 -29.37
CA HIS A 402 -19.33 -34.75 -29.37
C HIS A 402 -19.52 -33.52 -30.29
N GLY A 403 -18.59 -32.58 -30.31
CA GLY A 403 -18.62 -31.43 -31.20
C GLY A 403 -18.58 -31.80 -32.70
N HIS A 404 -17.81 -32.83 -33.06
CA HIS A 404 -17.76 -33.35 -34.43
C HIS A 404 -19.05 -34.10 -34.85
N ARG A 405 -19.70 -34.79 -33.92
CA ARG A 405 -21.00 -35.47 -34.20
C ARG A 405 -22.13 -34.48 -34.43
N LEU A 406 -22.17 -33.35 -33.76
CA LEU A 406 -23.17 -32.29 -33.96
C LEU A 406 -23.00 -31.55 -35.29
N ARG A 407 -21.77 -31.47 -35.83
CA ARG A 407 -21.52 -30.83 -37.16
C ARG A 407 -21.83 -31.74 -38.35
N ARG A 408 -22.00 -33.06 -38.14
CA ARG A 408 -22.27 -34.05 -39.20
C ARG A 408 -23.73 -34.45 -39.36
N ARG A 409 -24.70 -33.75 -38.72
CA ARG A 409 -26.11 -33.97 -39.09
C ARG A 409 -26.41 -33.18 -40.36
N PRO A 410 -26.64 -33.85 -41.50
CA PRO A 410 -27.11 -33.19 -42.71
C PRO A 410 -28.50 -32.62 -42.46
N ARG A 411 -28.79 -31.47 -43.07
CA ARG A 411 -30.12 -30.88 -43.16
C ARG A 411 -30.99 -31.71 -44.06
#